data_d1aff1f058f4c9dceb0587435a8921de
#
_entry.id   d1aff1f058f4c9dceb0587435a8921de
#
_cell.length_a   1.000
_cell.length_b   1.000
_cell.length_c   1.000
_cell.angle_alpha   90.00
_cell.angle_beta   90.00
_cell.angle_gamma   90.00
#
_symmetry.space_group_name_H-M   'P 1'
#
loop_
_entity.id
_entity.type
_entity.pdbx_description
1 polymer ?
#
loop_
_entity_poly.entity_id
_entity_poly.type
_entity_poly.pdbx_seq_one_letter_code
_entity_poly.pdbx_strand_id
1 'polypeptide(L)'
;MNAQRTTDTSRRTDAVAAFRRGYLALLPLWTGAIPAGVAYGVAARAAGLGVLETQLMSLVVFSAAGQIGAVSLLATGASGPWLIGTVLALNAQLLLLGLAIGRQLRLSWLQRLATAWVLTDGAYGVSLGVGPLRPAVLLGAGASMYTGWNLGTALGVGLGAVLPGPGAYGINLVAPLAFLAVLAPLVRSRPLLLVAVVSGGTASMLSQVAPGGMAVLGAGLVGCIVGAWLTRSEQQPGQAGVAPLTSRPSRLEEGEHHREYQSGGAA
;
A
#
# COMPACT_ATOMS: atom_id res chain seq x y z
N MET A 1 0.57 9.35 -43.81
CA MET A 1 0.39 8.05 -43.10
C MET A 1 1.60 7.66 -42.25
N ASN A 2 2.86 8.03 -42.57
CA ASN A 2 4.05 7.65 -41.79
C ASN A 2 4.24 8.44 -40.46
N ALA A 3 3.90 9.72 -40.41
CA ALA A 3 4.08 10.53 -39.19
C ALA A 3 3.20 10.09 -38.02
N GLN A 4 1.99 9.61 -38.27
CA GLN A 4 1.10 9.07 -37.22
C GLN A 4 1.59 7.73 -36.67
N ARG A 5 2.20 6.88 -37.49
CA ARG A 5 2.79 5.61 -37.03
C ARG A 5 4.00 5.82 -36.12
N THR A 6 4.85 6.78 -36.43
CA THR A 6 6.05 7.10 -35.63
C THR A 6 5.67 7.69 -34.26
N THR A 7 4.66 8.55 -34.17
CA THR A 7 4.18 9.10 -32.89
C THR A 7 3.48 8.05 -32.00
N ASP A 8 2.79 7.09 -32.61
CA ASP A 8 2.12 6.02 -31.85
C ASP A 8 3.12 5.00 -31.29
N THR A 9 4.17 4.69 -32.07
CA THR A 9 5.26 3.81 -31.62
C THR A 9 6.06 4.44 -30.48
N SER A 10 6.35 5.74 -30.56
CA SER A 10 7.03 6.47 -29.48
C SER A 10 6.21 6.50 -28.19
N ARG A 11 4.92 6.76 -28.25
CA ARG A 11 4.03 6.74 -27.08
C ARG A 11 3.93 5.36 -26.43
N ARG A 12 3.94 4.29 -27.20
CA ARG A 12 3.92 2.91 -26.68
C ARG A 12 5.23 2.56 -26.00
N THR A 13 6.37 2.89 -26.57
CA THR A 13 7.68 2.66 -25.94
C THR A 13 7.82 3.42 -24.63
N ASP A 14 7.34 4.67 -24.57
CA ASP A 14 7.32 5.48 -23.34
C ASP A 14 6.42 4.89 -22.27
N ALA A 15 5.25 4.36 -22.64
CA ALA A 15 4.32 3.71 -21.69
C ALA A 15 4.91 2.41 -21.12
N VAL A 16 5.55 1.58 -21.94
CA VAL A 16 6.22 0.34 -21.52
C VAL A 16 7.41 0.67 -20.60
N ALA A 17 8.21 1.66 -20.94
CA ALA A 17 9.31 2.11 -20.10
C ALA A 17 8.82 2.64 -18.74
N ALA A 18 7.72 3.40 -18.73
CA ALA A 18 7.08 3.89 -17.50
C ALA A 18 6.51 2.76 -16.65
N PHE A 19 5.83 1.79 -17.27
CA PHE A 19 5.34 0.59 -16.57
C PHE A 19 6.48 -0.20 -15.91
N ARG A 20 7.53 -0.49 -16.70
CA ARG A 20 8.71 -1.20 -16.19
C ARG A 20 9.37 -0.45 -15.04
N ARG A 21 9.44 0.88 -15.11
CA ARG A 21 9.98 1.72 -14.04
C ARG A 21 9.17 1.56 -12.75
N GLY A 22 7.84 1.63 -12.82
CA GLY A 22 6.96 1.39 -11.67
C GLY A 22 7.11 -0.01 -11.11
N TYR A 23 7.15 -1.03 -11.97
CA TYR A 23 7.31 -2.44 -11.58
C TYR A 23 8.62 -2.67 -10.82
N LEU A 24 9.74 -2.20 -11.36
CA LEU A 24 11.05 -2.36 -10.74
C LEU A 24 11.21 -1.54 -9.45
N ALA A 25 10.65 -0.34 -9.40
CA ALA A 25 10.70 0.51 -8.22
C ALA A 25 9.99 -0.11 -7.00
N LEU A 26 9.03 -1.01 -7.23
CA LEU A 26 8.31 -1.70 -6.15
C LEU A 26 9.01 -2.98 -5.66
N LEU A 27 9.96 -3.54 -6.38
CA LEU A 27 10.65 -4.78 -5.99
C LEU A 27 11.21 -4.77 -4.54
N PRO A 28 11.75 -3.67 -4.00
CA PRO A 28 12.18 -3.65 -2.60
C PRO A 28 11.06 -3.97 -1.60
N LEU A 29 9.79 -3.67 -1.93
CA LEU A 29 8.65 -3.99 -1.08
C LEU A 29 8.29 -5.49 -1.09
N TRP A 30 8.83 -6.27 -2.03
CA TRP A 30 8.65 -7.73 -2.05
C TRP A 30 9.22 -8.41 -0.80
N THR A 31 10.23 -7.82 -0.16
CA THR A 31 10.79 -8.31 1.11
C THR A 31 9.76 -8.34 2.25
N GLY A 32 8.71 -7.53 2.14
CA GLY A 32 7.56 -7.56 3.05
C GLY A 32 6.36 -8.29 2.45
N ALA A 33 6.06 -8.06 1.17
CA ALA A 33 4.86 -8.59 0.50
C ALA A 33 4.89 -10.13 0.38
N ILE A 34 6.03 -10.72 0.03
CA ILE A 34 6.15 -12.18 -0.10
C ILE A 34 5.98 -12.88 1.26
N PRO A 35 6.72 -12.53 2.33
CA PRO A 35 6.47 -13.13 3.64
C PRO A 35 5.05 -12.94 4.16
N ALA A 36 4.45 -11.77 3.92
CA ALA A 36 3.06 -11.51 4.30
C ALA A 36 2.08 -12.39 3.51
N GLY A 37 2.30 -12.57 2.21
CA GLY A 37 1.52 -13.50 1.39
C GLY A 37 1.67 -14.95 1.82
N VAL A 38 2.90 -15.38 2.18
CA VAL A 38 3.16 -16.71 2.77
C VAL A 38 2.37 -16.88 4.05
N ALA A 39 2.43 -15.91 4.95
CA ALA A 39 1.70 -15.94 6.21
C ALA A 39 0.18 -16.04 6.00
N TYR A 40 -0.36 -15.26 5.04
CA TYR A 40 -1.76 -15.36 4.64
C TYR A 40 -2.10 -16.76 4.12
N GLY A 41 -1.31 -17.32 3.19
CA GLY A 41 -1.56 -18.64 2.60
C GLY A 41 -1.57 -19.74 3.66
N VAL A 42 -0.61 -19.75 4.57
CA VAL A 42 -0.56 -20.71 5.70
C VAL A 42 -1.76 -20.52 6.64
N ALA A 43 -2.09 -19.29 7.02
CA ALA A 43 -3.22 -19.00 7.90
C ALA A 43 -4.56 -19.40 7.28
N ALA A 44 -4.76 -19.14 5.99
CA ALA A 44 -5.95 -19.53 5.25
C ALA A 44 -6.14 -21.05 5.22
N ARG A 45 -5.05 -21.79 4.98
CA ARG A 45 -5.04 -23.25 5.05
C ARG A 45 -5.36 -23.78 6.46
N ALA A 46 -4.80 -23.16 7.48
CA ALA A 46 -5.08 -23.49 8.88
C ALA A 46 -6.54 -23.18 9.27
N ALA A 47 -7.15 -22.15 8.68
CA ALA A 47 -8.56 -21.81 8.86
C ALA A 47 -9.53 -22.71 8.06
N GLY A 48 -9.01 -23.71 7.32
CA GLY A 48 -9.81 -24.71 6.60
C GLY A 48 -10.11 -24.37 5.14
N LEU A 49 -9.59 -23.26 4.58
CA LEU A 49 -9.76 -22.96 3.16
C LEU A 49 -9.00 -23.98 2.30
N GLY A 50 -9.59 -24.37 1.18
CA GLY A 50 -8.92 -25.17 0.16
C GLY A 50 -7.78 -24.44 -0.53
N VAL A 51 -6.92 -25.18 -1.24
CA VAL A 51 -5.80 -24.60 -2.03
C VAL A 51 -6.33 -23.62 -3.06
N LEU A 52 -7.34 -24.02 -3.81
CA LEU A 52 -7.95 -23.20 -4.86
C LEU A 52 -8.66 -21.97 -4.28
N GLU A 53 -9.42 -22.14 -3.20
CA GLU A 53 -10.13 -21.05 -2.52
C GLU A 53 -9.16 -19.97 -2.02
N THR A 54 -8.06 -20.39 -1.37
CA THR A 54 -7.04 -19.48 -0.86
C THR A 54 -6.38 -18.68 -2.00
N GLN A 55 -6.01 -19.37 -3.09
CA GLN A 55 -5.37 -18.71 -4.22
C GLN A 55 -6.34 -17.84 -5.01
N LEU A 56 -7.57 -18.27 -5.25
CA LEU A 56 -8.60 -17.46 -5.90
C LEU A 56 -8.93 -16.20 -5.09
N MET A 57 -9.03 -16.33 -3.78
CA MET A 57 -9.22 -15.17 -2.91
C MET A 57 -8.06 -14.16 -3.04
N SER A 58 -6.82 -14.64 -3.17
CA SER A 58 -5.66 -13.78 -3.40
C SER A 58 -5.68 -13.12 -4.78
N LEU A 59 -6.06 -13.84 -5.81
CA LEU A 59 -6.15 -13.32 -7.18
C LEU A 59 -7.30 -12.32 -7.35
N VAL A 60 -8.46 -12.56 -6.74
CA VAL A 60 -9.70 -11.79 -6.97
C VAL A 60 -9.83 -10.62 -5.99
N VAL A 61 -9.62 -10.85 -4.71
CA VAL A 61 -9.80 -9.81 -3.68
C VAL A 61 -8.59 -8.88 -3.61
N PHE A 62 -7.39 -9.40 -3.76
CA PHE A 62 -6.11 -8.68 -3.75
C PHE A 62 -6.06 -7.53 -2.72
N SER A 63 -6.30 -7.88 -1.48
CA SER A 63 -6.23 -6.94 -0.35
C SER A 63 -5.66 -7.65 0.87
N ALA A 64 -4.44 -7.33 1.26
CA ALA A 64 -3.81 -7.93 2.44
C ALA A 64 -4.68 -7.79 3.69
N ALA A 65 -5.15 -6.57 3.99
CA ALA A 65 -6.01 -6.31 5.14
C ALA A 65 -7.33 -7.07 5.07
N GLY A 66 -8.00 -7.03 3.91
CA GLY A 66 -9.26 -7.73 3.68
C GLY A 66 -9.13 -9.24 3.80
N GLN A 67 -8.11 -9.83 3.16
CA GLN A 67 -7.87 -11.27 3.17
C GLN A 67 -7.47 -11.78 4.55
N ILE A 68 -6.54 -11.10 5.22
CA ILE A 68 -6.12 -11.45 6.59
C ILE A 68 -7.27 -11.30 7.57
N GLY A 69 -8.06 -10.22 7.45
CA GLY A 69 -9.25 -10.01 8.26
C GLY A 69 -10.32 -11.09 8.05
N ALA A 70 -10.56 -11.47 6.78
CA ALA A 70 -11.49 -12.54 6.43
C ALA A 70 -11.06 -13.89 7.03
N VAL A 71 -9.78 -14.26 6.90
CA VAL A 71 -9.24 -15.51 7.46
C VAL A 71 -9.35 -15.53 8.99
N SER A 72 -9.05 -14.40 9.64
CA SER A 72 -9.19 -14.29 11.09
C SER A 72 -10.63 -14.49 11.56
N LEU A 73 -11.60 -13.93 10.82
CA LEU A 73 -13.03 -14.11 11.12
C LEU A 73 -13.51 -15.53 10.83
N LEU A 74 -13.06 -16.15 9.74
CA LEU A 74 -13.36 -17.54 9.43
C LEU A 74 -12.88 -18.49 10.55
N ALA A 75 -11.67 -18.23 11.06
CA ALA A 75 -11.10 -19.01 12.15
C ALA A 75 -11.92 -18.92 13.46
N THR A 76 -12.68 -17.83 13.65
CA THR A 76 -13.59 -17.66 14.82
C THR A 76 -15.02 -18.13 14.54
N GLY A 77 -15.31 -18.68 13.36
CA GLY A 77 -16.64 -19.11 12.98
C GLY A 77 -17.64 -17.96 12.73
N ALA A 78 -17.13 -16.77 12.37
CA ALA A 78 -17.97 -15.61 12.09
C ALA A 78 -18.90 -15.86 10.89
N SER A 79 -20.12 -15.31 10.94
CA SER A 79 -21.10 -15.45 9.87
C SER A 79 -20.71 -14.64 8.61
N GLY A 80 -21.21 -15.06 7.44
CA GLY A 80 -20.92 -14.42 6.15
C GLY A 80 -21.15 -12.91 6.11
N PRO A 81 -22.27 -12.37 6.63
CA PRO A 81 -22.49 -10.92 6.68
C PRO A 81 -21.41 -10.14 7.46
N TRP A 82 -20.93 -10.67 8.57
CA TRP A 82 -19.84 -10.08 9.35
C TRP A 82 -18.54 -10.07 8.58
N LEU A 83 -18.26 -11.15 7.86
CA LEU A 83 -17.08 -11.29 7.02
C LEU A 83 -17.08 -10.25 5.90
N ILE A 84 -18.19 -10.14 5.15
CA ILE A 84 -18.36 -9.15 4.08
C ILE A 84 -18.23 -7.73 4.62
N GLY A 85 -18.95 -7.40 5.71
CA GLY A 85 -18.93 -6.08 6.31
C GLY A 85 -17.52 -5.65 6.77
N THR A 86 -16.78 -6.57 7.39
CA THR A 86 -15.40 -6.31 7.84
C THR A 86 -14.46 -6.10 6.65
N VAL A 87 -14.53 -6.96 5.63
CA VAL A 87 -13.69 -6.83 4.42
C VAL A 87 -13.97 -5.50 3.73
N LEU A 88 -15.23 -5.11 3.58
CA LEU A 88 -15.60 -3.82 3.00
C LEU A 88 -15.08 -2.64 3.84
N ALA A 89 -15.21 -2.70 5.17
CA ALA A 89 -14.71 -1.66 6.05
C ALA A 89 -13.19 -1.51 5.98
N LEU A 90 -12.45 -2.63 5.99
CA LEU A 90 -10.99 -2.63 5.86
C LEU A 90 -10.50 -2.09 4.50
N ASN A 91 -11.28 -2.29 3.45
CA ASN A 91 -10.96 -1.79 2.12
C ASN A 91 -11.47 -0.36 1.85
N ALA A 92 -12.24 0.25 2.76
CA ALA A 92 -12.79 1.59 2.58
C ALA A 92 -11.70 2.66 2.37
N GLN A 93 -10.50 2.48 2.92
CA GLN A 93 -9.34 3.34 2.69
C GLN A 93 -8.95 3.44 1.20
N LEU A 94 -9.16 2.38 0.42
CA LEU A 94 -8.85 2.37 -1.02
C LEU A 94 -9.78 3.28 -1.81
N LEU A 95 -11.00 3.57 -1.33
CA LEU A 95 -11.89 4.55 -1.94
C LEU A 95 -11.29 5.96 -1.88
N LEU A 96 -10.73 6.34 -0.74
CA LEU A 96 -10.08 7.65 -0.58
C LEU A 96 -8.86 7.77 -1.51
N LEU A 97 -8.09 6.68 -1.62
CA LEU A 97 -6.95 6.61 -2.52
C LEU A 97 -7.40 6.71 -3.99
N GLY A 98 -8.44 5.99 -4.37
CA GLY A 98 -9.04 6.06 -5.70
C GLY A 98 -9.55 7.45 -6.06
N LEU A 99 -10.17 8.16 -5.11
CA LEU A 99 -10.60 9.55 -5.28
C LEU A 99 -9.41 10.50 -5.47
N ALA A 100 -8.34 10.32 -4.70
CA ALA A 100 -7.12 11.12 -4.82
C ALA A 100 -6.47 10.94 -6.20
N ILE A 101 -6.40 9.71 -6.72
CA ILE A 101 -5.90 9.39 -8.05
C ILE A 101 -6.82 9.97 -9.13
N GLY A 102 -8.13 9.82 -8.98
CA GLY A 102 -9.12 10.33 -9.93
C GLY A 102 -9.09 11.85 -10.11
N ARG A 103 -8.65 12.59 -9.08
CA ARG A 103 -8.43 14.04 -9.16
C ARG A 103 -7.13 14.42 -9.88
N GLN A 104 -6.12 13.56 -9.84
CA GLN A 104 -4.80 13.82 -10.42
C GLN A 104 -4.65 13.28 -11.84
N LEU A 105 -5.34 12.19 -12.18
CA LEU A 105 -5.20 11.50 -13.46
C LEU A 105 -6.53 11.45 -14.22
N ARG A 106 -6.46 11.84 -15.49
CA ARG A 106 -7.55 11.59 -16.44
C ARG A 106 -7.39 10.19 -17.02
N LEU A 107 -8.08 9.22 -16.43
CA LEU A 107 -8.06 7.82 -16.85
C LEU A 107 -9.27 7.49 -17.73
N SER A 108 -9.05 6.73 -18.80
CA SER A 108 -10.14 6.05 -19.51
C SER A 108 -10.80 5.02 -18.57
N TRP A 109 -12.01 4.55 -18.92
CA TRP A 109 -12.73 3.60 -18.07
C TRP A 109 -11.96 2.29 -17.86
N LEU A 110 -11.31 1.75 -18.91
CA LEU A 110 -10.46 0.56 -18.82
C LEU A 110 -9.24 0.79 -17.91
N GLN A 111 -8.61 1.96 -18.02
CA GLN A 111 -7.50 2.32 -17.14
C GLN A 111 -7.95 2.45 -15.68
N ARG A 112 -9.16 2.99 -15.44
CA ARG A 112 -9.74 3.06 -14.08
C ARG A 112 -9.94 1.67 -13.49
N LEU A 113 -10.52 0.75 -14.25
CA LEU A 113 -10.71 -0.63 -13.80
C LEU A 113 -9.39 -1.32 -13.53
N ALA A 114 -8.44 -1.27 -14.47
CA ALA A 114 -7.12 -1.87 -14.30
C ALA A 114 -6.36 -1.27 -13.12
N THR A 115 -6.43 0.05 -12.94
CA THR A 115 -5.79 0.73 -11.81
C THR A 115 -6.46 0.35 -10.49
N ALA A 116 -7.81 0.34 -10.44
CA ALA A 116 -8.55 -0.04 -9.24
C ALA A 116 -8.25 -1.48 -8.80
N TRP A 117 -8.09 -2.39 -9.76
CA TRP A 117 -7.76 -3.80 -9.48
C TRP A 117 -6.42 -3.97 -8.77
N VAL A 118 -5.39 -3.23 -9.21
CA VAL A 118 -4.02 -3.37 -8.68
C VAL A 118 -3.65 -2.26 -7.69
N LEU A 119 -4.64 -1.46 -7.26
CA LEU A 119 -4.41 -0.34 -6.37
C LEU A 119 -4.11 -0.82 -4.95
N THR A 120 -2.96 -0.41 -4.46
CA THR A 120 -2.57 -0.54 -3.06
C THR A 120 -1.89 0.76 -2.61
N ASP A 121 -1.86 0.99 -1.30
CA ASP A 121 -1.12 2.10 -0.68
C ASP A 121 0.37 2.07 -1.05
N GLY A 122 0.98 0.88 -1.02
CA GLY A 122 2.38 0.68 -1.44
C GLY A 122 2.62 1.03 -2.91
N ALA A 123 1.75 0.58 -3.82
CA ALA A 123 1.86 0.90 -5.24
C ALA A 123 1.69 2.41 -5.50
N TYR A 124 0.75 3.06 -4.82
CA TYR A 124 0.55 4.50 -4.91
C TYR A 124 1.77 5.27 -4.37
N GLY A 125 2.24 4.92 -3.16
CA GLY A 125 3.39 5.58 -2.52
C GLY A 125 4.66 5.48 -3.36
N VAL A 126 4.99 4.29 -3.88
CA VAL A 126 6.14 4.08 -4.78
C VAL A 126 5.98 4.89 -6.06
N SER A 127 4.77 4.96 -6.64
CA SER A 127 4.52 5.71 -7.87
C SER A 127 4.78 7.21 -7.70
N LEU A 128 4.48 7.79 -6.54
CA LEU A 128 4.79 9.18 -6.21
C LEU A 128 6.30 9.40 -6.03
N GLY A 129 7.02 8.42 -5.49
CA GLY A 129 8.48 8.49 -5.30
C GLY A 129 9.27 8.41 -6.61
N VAL A 130 8.69 7.88 -7.68
CA VAL A 130 9.35 7.71 -9.00
C VAL A 130 9.28 9.00 -9.86
N GLY A 131 8.39 9.94 -9.51
CA GLY A 131 8.21 11.20 -10.22
C GLY A 131 6.72 11.59 -10.35
N PRO A 132 6.36 12.44 -11.31
CA PRO A 132 4.96 12.79 -11.53
C PRO A 132 4.09 11.56 -11.71
N LEU A 133 2.94 11.50 -11.05
CA LEU A 133 2.04 10.34 -11.10
C LEU A 133 1.60 10.09 -12.55
N ARG A 134 1.89 8.89 -13.06
CA ARG A 134 1.54 8.44 -14.41
C ARG A 134 0.80 7.12 -14.35
N PRO A 135 -0.26 6.92 -15.16
CA PRO A 135 -1.03 5.67 -15.15
C PRO A 135 -0.17 4.42 -15.35
N ALA A 136 0.78 4.48 -16.30
CA ALA A 136 1.65 3.35 -16.58
C ALA A 136 2.61 3.00 -15.42
N VAL A 137 3.12 4.01 -14.70
CA VAL A 137 3.95 3.77 -13.50
C VAL A 137 3.13 3.12 -12.40
N LEU A 138 1.92 3.64 -12.14
CA LEU A 138 1.02 3.11 -11.12
C LEU A 138 0.58 1.67 -11.43
N LEU A 139 0.22 1.39 -12.68
CA LEU A 139 -0.09 0.04 -13.13
C LEU A 139 1.11 -0.91 -13.01
N GLY A 140 2.31 -0.45 -13.32
CA GLY A 140 3.53 -1.23 -13.16
C GLY A 140 3.83 -1.56 -11.69
N ALA A 141 3.73 -0.57 -10.81
CA ALA A 141 3.91 -0.76 -9.38
C ALA A 141 2.83 -1.70 -8.80
N GLY A 142 1.56 -1.48 -9.16
CA GLY A 142 0.46 -2.37 -8.76
C GLY A 142 0.63 -3.80 -9.25
N ALA A 143 1.02 -4.00 -10.51
CA ALA A 143 1.30 -5.33 -11.07
C ALA A 143 2.46 -6.02 -10.36
N SER A 144 3.50 -5.28 -9.98
CA SER A 144 4.61 -5.82 -9.18
C SER A 144 4.13 -6.28 -7.80
N MET A 145 3.36 -5.45 -7.09
CA MET A 145 2.79 -5.82 -5.79
C MET A 145 1.88 -7.05 -5.92
N TYR A 146 1.01 -7.08 -6.94
CA TYR A 146 0.13 -8.21 -7.24
C TYR A 146 0.93 -9.49 -7.45
N THR A 147 2.02 -9.44 -8.22
CA THR A 147 2.90 -10.58 -8.46
C THR A 147 3.54 -11.07 -7.16
N GLY A 148 4.18 -10.17 -6.40
CA GLY A 148 4.85 -10.52 -5.15
C GLY A 148 3.91 -11.13 -4.11
N TRP A 149 2.71 -10.55 -3.94
CA TRP A 149 1.68 -11.05 -3.03
C TRP A 149 1.18 -12.44 -3.42
N ASN A 150 0.84 -12.65 -4.70
CA ASN A 150 0.33 -13.94 -5.17
C ASN A 150 1.39 -15.04 -5.18
N LEU A 151 2.66 -14.71 -5.46
CA LEU A 151 3.77 -15.64 -5.27
C LEU A 151 3.91 -16.06 -3.80
N GLY A 152 3.87 -15.09 -2.89
CA GLY A 152 3.86 -15.36 -1.46
C GLY A 152 2.70 -16.27 -1.05
N THR A 153 1.49 -15.95 -1.52
CA THR A 153 0.29 -16.79 -1.26
C THR A 153 0.48 -18.22 -1.75
N ALA A 154 0.96 -18.41 -2.98
CA ALA A 154 1.19 -19.74 -3.55
C ALA A 154 2.21 -20.55 -2.75
N LEU A 155 3.30 -19.90 -2.32
CA LEU A 155 4.29 -20.52 -1.42
C LEU A 155 3.66 -20.88 -0.07
N GLY A 156 2.87 -19.99 0.51
CA GLY A 156 2.16 -20.21 1.78
C GLY A 156 1.14 -21.34 1.71
N VAL A 157 0.40 -21.45 0.59
CA VAL A 157 -0.53 -22.55 0.31
C VAL A 157 0.22 -23.88 0.23
N GLY A 158 1.36 -23.91 -0.47
CA GLY A 158 2.22 -25.09 -0.57
C GLY A 158 2.76 -25.52 0.80
N LEU A 159 3.27 -24.58 1.59
CA LEU A 159 3.74 -24.82 2.96
C LEU A 159 2.60 -25.33 3.86
N GLY A 160 1.43 -24.70 3.79
CA GLY A 160 0.25 -25.12 4.57
C GLY A 160 -0.29 -26.51 4.19
N ALA A 161 0.00 -27.00 3.00
CA ALA A 161 -0.36 -28.37 2.60
C ALA A 161 0.55 -29.45 3.20
N VAL A 162 1.80 -29.08 3.55
CA VAL A 162 2.80 -29.99 4.15
C VAL A 162 2.72 -30.00 5.67
N LEU A 163 2.17 -28.93 6.25
CA LEU A 163 1.99 -28.84 7.69
C LEU A 163 0.93 -29.84 8.17
N PRO A 164 1.13 -30.46 9.35
CA PRO A 164 0.15 -31.42 9.89
C PRO A 164 -1.23 -30.76 10.05
N GLY A 165 -2.30 -31.55 9.80
CA GLY A 165 -3.71 -31.07 9.82
C GLY A 165 -4.20 -30.45 11.12
N PRO A 166 -5.42 -29.87 11.13
CA PRO A 166 -6.00 -29.22 12.30
C PRO A 166 -6.17 -30.24 13.44
N GLY A 167 -5.34 -30.24 14.41
CA GLY A 167 -5.32 -31.19 15.53
C GLY A 167 -3.92 -31.65 15.93
N ALA A 168 -2.90 -31.44 15.09
CA ALA A 168 -1.53 -31.64 15.50
C ALA A 168 -1.09 -30.52 16.44
N TYR A 169 -0.32 -30.87 17.45
CA TYR A 169 0.20 -29.94 18.45
C TYR A 169 0.89 -28.74 17.77
N GLY A 170 0.40 -27.54 18.07
CA GLY A 170 0.99 -26.29 17.59
C GLY A 170 0.28 -25.60 16.40
N ILE A 171 -0.67 -26.23 15.73
CA ILE A 171 -1.38 -25.62 14.59
C ILE A 171 -2.17 -24.38 14.98
N ASN A 172 -2.73 -24.34 16.19
CA ASN A 172 -3.39 -23.15 16.71
C ASN A 172 -2.46 -21.95 16.88
N LEU A 173 -1.14 -22.17 16.87
CA LEU A 173 -0.13 -21.12 16.93
C LEU A 173 0.37 -20.68 15.55
N VAL A 174 0.15 -21.46 14.51
CA VAL A 174 0.68 -21.15 13.15
C VAL A 174 0.07 -19.87 12.61
N ALA A 175 -1.24 -19.69 12.71
CA ALA A 175 -1.90 -18.46 12.26
C ALA A 175 -1.44 -17.23 13.07
N PRO A 176 -1.47 -17.24 14.43
CA PRO A 176 -0.91 -16.13 15.22
C PRO A 176 0.56 -15.84 14.93
N LEU A 177 1.41 -16.86 14.78
CA LEU A 177 2.82 -16.69 14.44
C LEU A 177 3.01 -16.10 13.04
N ALA A 178 2.20 -16.52 12.07
CA ALA A 178 2.21 -15.96 10.73
C ALA A 178 1.85 -14.47 10.75
N PHE A 179 0.81 -14.08 11.51
CA PHE A 179 0.45 -12.67 11.68
C PHE A 179 1.52 -11.87 12.43
N LEU A 180 2.13 -12.47 13.44
CA LEU A 180 3.25 -11.83 14.15
C LEU A 180 4.47 -11.63 13.23
N ALA A 181 4.76 -12.58 12.36
CA ALA A 181 5.82 -12.45 11.36
C ALA A 181 5.57 -11.30 10.37
N VAL A 182 4.30 -11.02 10.04
CA VAL A 182 3.91 -9.85 9.24
C VAL A 182 4.04 -8.55 10.04
N LEU A 183 3.61 -8.57 11.29
CA LEU A 183 3.60 -7.39 12.16
C LEU A 183 5.02 -6.96 12.57
N ALA A 184 5.89 -7.90 12.89
CA ALA A 184 7.22 -7.62 13.43
C ALA A 184 8.07 -6.67 12.56
N PRO A 185 8.19 -6.85 11.24
CA PRO A 185 8.94 -5.91 10.38
C PRO A 185 8.26 -4.54 10.22
N LEU A 186 6.97 -4.41 10.52
CA LEU A 186 6.24 -3.15 10.47
C LEU A 186 6.47 -2.30 11.72
N VAL A 187 6.71 -2.95 12.87
CA VAL A 187 6.96 -2.29 14.16
C VAL A 187 8.43 -1.85 14.25
N ARG A 188 8.75 -0.72 13.62
CA ARG A 188 10.12 -0.18 13.54
C ARG A 188 10.40 0.96 14.51
N SER A 189 9.40 1.44 15.26
CA SER A 189 9.55 2.55 16.19
C SER A 189 8.73 2.33 17.45
N ARG A 190 9.10 3.03 18.55
CA ARG A 190 8.37 2.96 19.82
C ARG A 190 6.89 3.36 19.69
N PRO A 191 6.52 4.42 18.95
CA PRO A 191 5.12 4.75 18.71
C PRO A 191 4.34 3.61 18.03
N LEU A 192 4.91 2.97 17.01
CA LEU A 192 4.28 1.85 16.31
C LEU A 192 4.11 0.62 17.23
N LEU A 193 5.10 0.36 18.08
CA LEU A 193 4.99 -0.70 19.09
C LEU A 193 3.83 -0.42 20.05
N LEU A 194 3.70 0.81 20.51
CA LEU A 194 2.64 1.23 21.42
C LEU A 194 1.26 1.10 20.77
N VAL A 195 1.12 1.50 19.51
CA VAL A 195 -0.11 1.27 18.73
C VAL A 195 -0.42 -0.22 18.61
N ALA A 196 0.57 -1.06 18.29
CA ALA A 196 0.38 -2.50 18.17
C ALA A 196 -0.06 -3.15 19.48
N VAL A 197 0.57 -2.78 20.60
CA VAL A 197 0.23 -3.30 21.93
C VAL A 197 -1.16 -2.84 22.37
N VAL A 198 -1.49 -1.57 22.20
CA VAL A 198 -2.81 -1.02 22.56
C VAL A 198 -3.91 -1.64 21.70
N SER A 199 -3.71 -1.74 20.39
CA SER A 199 -4.68 -2.39 19.48
C SER A 199 -4.86 -3.87 19.80
N GLY A 200 -3.76 -4.60 20.02
CA GLY A 200 -3.80 -6.02 20.38
C GLY A 200 -4.48 -6.26 21.73
N GLY A 201 -4.19 -5.44 22.75
CA GLY A 201 -4.85 -5.46 24.03
C GLY A 201 -6.36 -5.17 23.93
N THR A 202 -6.72 -4.15 23.14
CA THR A 202 -8.13 -3.81 22.88
C THR A 202 -8.85 -4.96 22.15
N ALA A 203 -8.23 -5.57 21.15
CA ALA A 203 -8.79 -6.72 20.46
C ALA A 203 -9.04 -7.90 21.42
N SER A 204 -8.06 -8.19 22.27
CA SER A 204 -8.15 -9.26 23.27
C SER A 204 -9.28 -9.01 24.29
N MET A 205 -9.46 -7.79 24.75
CA MET A 205 -10.54 -7.41 25.66
C MET A 205 -11.91 -7.47 24.98
N LEU A 206 -12.04 -6.88 23.80
CA LEU A 206 -13.30 -6.88 23.07
C LEU A 206 -13.73 -8.27 22.61
N SER A 207 -12.80 -9.17 22.31
CA SER A 207 -13.11 -10.54 21.88
C SER A 207 -13.83 -11.36 22.97
N GLN A 208 -13.77 -10.94 24.23
CA GLN A 208 -14.46 -11.60 25.34
C GLN A 208 -15.93 -11.19 25.46
N VAL A 209 -16.30 -10.01 24.94
CA VAL A 209 -17.64 -9.42 25.14
C VAL A 209 -18.36 -9.12 23.83
N ALA A 210 -17.65 -9.14 22.70
CA ALA A 210 -18.20 -8.79 21.40
C ALA A 210 -17.89 -9.86 20.34
N PRO A 211 -18.75 -10.03 19.31
CA PRO A 211 -18.44 -10.89 18.17
C PRO A 211 -17.10 -10.51 17.53
N GLY A 212 -16.32 -11.51 17.07
CA GLY A 212 -14.94 -11.33 16.60
C GLY A 212 -14.72 -10.20 15.60
N GLY A 213 -15.67 -9.97 14.69
CA GLY A 213 -15.62 -8.84 13.74
C GLY A 213 -15.66 -7.47 14.41
N MET A 214 -16.44 -7.29 15.45
CA MET A 214 -16.50 -6.03 16.22
C MET A 214 -15.21 -5.80 17.01
N ALA A 215 -14.61 -6.86 17.54
CA ALA A 215 -13.34 -6.76 18.25
C ALA A 215 -12.22 -6.25 17.34
N VAL A 216 -12.13 -6.76 16.10
CA VAL A 216 -11.14 -6.32 15.10
C VAL A 216 -11.36 -4.87 14.69
N LEU A 217 -12.61 -4.49 14.40
CA LEU A 217 -12.95 -3.10 14.01
C LEU A 217 -12.70 -2.12 15.14
N GLY A 218 -13.10 -2.48 16.38
CA GLY A 218 -12.87 -1.65 17.57
C GLY A 218 -11.39 -1.46 17.88
N ALA A 219 -10.61 -2.54 17.80
CA ALA A 219 -9.16 -2.48 17.99
C ALA A 219 -8.47 -1.63 16.91
N GLY A 220 -8.90 -1.75 15.65
CA GLY A 220 -8.42 -0.94 14.55
C GLY A 220 -8.72 0.55 14.76
N LEU A 221 -9.93 0.90 15.17
CA LEU A 221 -10.31 2.28 15.47
C LEU A 221 -9.48 2.89 16.59
N VAL A 222 -9.31 2.14 17.70
CA VAL A 222 -8.46 2.59 18.83
C VAL A 222 -7.02 2.75 18.38
N GLY A 223 -6.48 1.82 17.58
CA GLY A 223 -5.14 1.92 17.01
C GLY A 223 -4.95 3.16 16.13
N CYS A 224 -5.94 3.49 15.28
CA CYS A 224 -5.93 4.70 14.47
C CYS A 224 -5.94 5.98 15.32
N ILE A 225 -6.76 6.03 16.38
CA ILE A 225 -6.85 7.19 17.28
C ILE A 225 -5.52 7.39 18.00
N VAL A 226 -4.96 6.32 18.58
CA VAL A 226 -3.69 6.36 19.30
C VAL A 226 -2.54 6.72 18.35
N GLY A 227 -2.49 6.14 17.16
CA GLY A 227 -1.51 6.47 16.12
C GLY A 227 -1.58 7.94 15.72
N ALA A 228 -2.78 8.46 15.44
CA ALA A 228 -3.00 9.85 15.10
C ALA A 228 -2.60 10.82 16.24
N TRP A 229 -2.84 10.43 17.48
CA TRP A 229 -2.46 11.23 18.64
C TRP A 229 -0.94 11.29 18.82
N LEU A 230 -0.26 10.15 18.71
CA LEU A 230 1.20 10.08 18.81
C LEU A 230 1.92 10.84 17.69
N THR A 231 1.42 10.76 16.46
CA THR A 231 2.04 11.46 15.32
C THR A 231 1.79 12.97 15.33
N ARG A 232 0.68 13.44 15.94
CA ARG A 232 0.46 14.89 16.14
C ARG A 232 1.54 15.53 17.01
N SER A 233 2.08 14.81 17.98
CA SER A 233 3.12 15.29 18.87
C SER A 233 4.49 15.41 18.18
N GLU A 234 4.73 14.69 17.09
CA GLU A 234 5.98 14.74 16.32
C GLU A 234 5.97 15.82 15.22
N GLN A 235 4.80 16.30 14.80
CA GLN A 235 4.67 17.33 13.75
C GLN A 235 4.80 18.77 14.24
N GLN A 236 5.04 19.01 15.52
CA GLN A 236 5.14 20.36 16.09
C GLN A 236 6.54 20.99 16.26
N PRO A 237 7.68 20.39 15.92
CA PRO A 237 8.90 21.19 15.80
C PRO A 237 9.31 21.36 14.34
N GLY A 238 8.91 22.47 13.68
CA GLY A 238 9.57 22.82 12.41
C GLY A 238 8.78 23.50 11.30
N GLN A 239 7.67 24.16 11.58
CA GLN A 239 7.09 25.10 10.59
C GLN A 239 7.66 26.51 10.70
N ALA A 240 8.87 26.68 11.21
CA ALA A 240 9.61 27.92 11.12
C ALA A 240 10.66 27.76 10.02
N GLY A 241 10.33 28.15 8.78
CA GLY A 241 11.38 28.34 7.77
C GLY A 241 11.19 27.78 6.39
N VAL A 242 9.97 27.72 5.85
CA VAL A 242 9.86 27.81 4.39
C VAL A 242 9.57 29.26 4.06
N ALA A 243 10.64 30.06 3.96
CA ALA A 243 10.57 31.35 3.31
C ALA A 243 10.07 31.14 1.87
N PRO A 244 9.11 31.96 1.39
CA PRO A 244 8.68 31.86 0.01
C PRO A 244 9.87 32.16 -0.90
N LEU A 245 10.12 31.26 -1.88
CA LEU A 245 11.12 31.41 -2.94
C LEU A 245 10.70 32.50 -3.97
N THR A 246 10.19 33.63 -3.48
CA THR A 246 9.89 34.80 -4.29
C THR A 246 10.76 35.95 -3.78
N SER A 247 11.98 35.97 -4.26
CA SER A 247 12.79 37.20 -4.50
C SER A 247 14.28 36.82 -4.58
N ARG A 248 14.67 36.21 -5.67
CA ARG A 248 16.02 36.34 -6.15
C ARG A 248 15.98 37.50 -7.14
N PRO A 249 16.46 38.70 -6.81
CA PRO A 249 16.63 39.71 -7.84
C PRO A 249 17.67 39.21 -8.82
N SER A 250 17.26 39.19 -10.09
CA SER A 250 18.13 38.87 -11.22
C SER A 250 19.32 39.83 -11.25
N ARG A 251 20.48 39.33 -10.86
CA ARG A 251 21.79 40.03 -10.98
C ARG A 251 22.23 40.18 -12.44
N LEU A 252 21.29 40.26 -13.37
CA LEU A 252 21.58 40.41 -14.81
C LEU A 252 21.19 41.80 -15.34
N GLU A 253 20.51 42.65 -14.57
CA GLU A 253 20.13 43.99 -15.03
C GLU A 253 21.09 45.13 -14.58
N GLU A 254 22.03 44.89 -13.67
CA GLU A 254 23.02 45.90 -13.28
C GLU A 254 24.27 45.96 -14.20
N GLY A 255 24.38 45.07 -15.20
CA GLY A 255 25.54 45.02 -16.11
C GLY A 255 25.40 45.86 -17.39
N GLU A 256 24.20 46.28 -17.77
CA GLU A 256 23.97 47.02 -19.00
C GLU A 256 23.96 48.55 -18.83
N HIS A 257 23.63 49.06 -17.67
CA HIS A 257 23.64 50.53 -17.47
C HIS A 257 25.03 51.17 -17.27
N HIS A 258 26.11 50.38 -17.07
CA HIS A 258 27.46 50.92 -16.91
C HIS A 258 28.28 50.94 -18.21
N ARG A 259 27.79 50.45 -19.34
CA ARG A 259 28.51 50.49 -20.64
C ARG A 259 28.08 51.63 -21.57
N GLU A 260 26.95 52.29 -21.30
CA GLU A 260 26.51 53.42 -22.12
C GLU A 260 27.11 54.77 -21.69
N TYR A 261 27.73 54.85 -20.53
CA TYR A 261 28.30 56.14 -20.02
C TYR A 261 29.79 56.34 -20.33
N GLN A 262 30.47 55.40 -20.98
CA GLN A 262 31.91 55.52 -21.31
C GLN A 262 32.23 55.65 -22.79
N SER A 263 31.25 55.76 -23.69
CA SER A 263 31.51 55.96 -25.13
C SER A 263 31.12 57.33 -25.70
N GLY A 264 30.75 58.30 -24.84
CA GLY A 264 30.29 59.62 -25.24
C GLY A 264 31.22 60.79 -24.83
N GLY A 265 32.56 60.61 -24.88
CA GLY A 265 33.48 61.71 -24.53
C GLY A 265 34.82 61.61 -25.18
N ALA A 266 34.87 61.75 -26.51
CA ALA A 266 36.07 62.13 -27.25
C ALA A 266 35.70 62.48 -28.72
N ALA A 267 35.37 63.76 -28.98
CA ALA A 267 35.64 64.50 -30.23
C ALA A 267 35.33 65.97 -29.97
#